data_cb8c9500767ef9251fb96905dcefe852
#
_entry.id   cb8c9500767ef9251fb96905dcefe852
#
_cell.length_a   1.000
_cell.length_b   1.000
_cell.length_c   1.000
_cell.angle_alpha   90.00
_cell.angle_beta   90.00
_cell.angle_gamma   90.00
#
_symmetry.space_group_name_H-M   'P 1'
#
loop_
_entity.id
_entity.type
_entity.pdbx_description
1 polymer ?
#
loop_
_entity_poly.entity_id
_entity_poly.type
_entity_poly.pdbx_seq_one_letter_code
_entity_poly.pdbx_strand_id
1 'polypeptide(L)'
;VSDRLKKEGFNHDGIQLSFKNHGFRINLKKLTNKHVTVYGQTEVTKDLYKIIKKENGRIINNAEDVLPQAIDTDKPFVTFKKNGVEKKIMCDLVAGCDGFHGISRSIIPKSIIKTYERTYPFGWLGILSETPPVSDELIYANHGNGFALASMRNENLSRYYIQTSLDEKIENWSDKKFWDELKKRLPTEASDTIITGSSIEKSIAPLRSFVCEPMSWKKLFLVGDAAHIVPPTGAKGLNLAVSDVYYLHNALKNYYKFHTNDDLKMYSNNALSRVWKAIRFSWWMTTTFHKFPDQSSFDQRIQDSEIEYLENSVASQRVLAENYVGLPY
;
A
#
# COMPACT_ATOMS: atom_id res chain seq x y z
N VAL A 1 -3.84 19.64 0.33
CA VAL A 1 -3.32 18.38 0.91
C VAL A 1 -1.98 18.64 1.58
N SER A 2 -1.01 19.19 0.86
CA SER A 2 0.37 19.35 1.35
C SER A 2 0.46 20.12 2.67
N ASP A 3 -0.26 21.23 2.83
CA ASP A 3 -0.15 22.09 4.01
C ASP A 3 -0.68 21.40 5.27
N ARG A 4 -1.82 20.70 5.14
CA ARG A 4 -2.40 19.95 6.24
C ARG A 4 -1.56 18.71 6.57
N LEU A 5 -1.04 18.00 5.58
CA LEU A 5 -0.14 16.87 5.77
C LEU A 5 1.13 17.29 6.52
N LYS A 6 1.72 18.44 6.20
CA LYS A 6 2.90 18.98 6.90
C LYS A 6 2.60 19.40 8.34
N LYS A 7 1.38 19.85 8.61
CA LYS A 7 0.97 20.35 9.95
C LYS A 7 0.52 19.22 10.87
N GLU A 8 -0.19 18.23 10.35
CA GLU A 8 -0.89 17.20 11.13
C GLU A 8 -0.26 15.80 10.98
N GLY A 9 0.65 15.61 10.01
CA GLY A 9 1.35 14.35 9.81
C GLY A 9 2.50 14.16 10.79
N PHE A 10 2.77 12.90 11.13
CA PHE A 10 3.86 12.53 12.03
C PHE A 10 5.07 12.10 11.23
N ASN A 11 6.20 12.77 11.43
CA ASN A 11 7.44 12.46 10.74
C ASN A 11 8.20 11.37 11.48
N HIS A 12 8.52 10.30 10.78
CA HIS A 12 9.38 9.23 11.27
C HIS A 12 10.74 9.34 10.60
N ASP A 13 11.76 9.61 11.40
CA ASP A 13 13.15 9.69 10.95
C ASP A 13 13.82 8.31 10.87
N GLY A 14 13.14 7.27 11.34
CA GLY A 14 13.60 5.88 11.33
C GLY A 14 12.46 4.87 11.36
N ILE A 15 12.86 3.61 11.43
CA ILE A 15 12.00 2.45 11.71
C ILE A 15 12.73 1.53 12.69
N GLN A 16 11.97 0.82 13.49
CA GLN A 16 12.51 -0.22 14.38
C GLN A 16 12.27 -1.58 13.75
N LEU A 17 13.30 -2.40 13.75
CA LEU A 17 13.23 -3.81 13.38
C LEU A 17 13.48 -4.65 14.62
N SER A 18 12.78 -5.77 14.77
CA SER A 18 12.98 -6.69 15.88
C SER A 18 13.15 -8.10 15.39
N PHE A 19 14.11 -8.78 15.98
CA PHE A 19 14.46 -10.17 15.73
C PHE A 19 14.81 -10.87 17.02
N LYS A 20 14.20 -12.02 17.29
CA LYS A 20 14.39 -12.77 18.55
C LYS A 20 14.21 -11.89 19.80
N ASN A 21 13.19 -11.04 19.80
CA ASN A 21 12.84 -10.07 20.85
C ASN A 21 13.91 -8.99 21.12
N HIS A 22 14.94 -8.91 20.30
CA HIS A 22 15.91 -7.83 20.29
C HIS A 22 15.53 -6.80 19.23
N GLY A 23 15.49 -5.51 19.60
CA GLY A 23 15.14 -4.41 18.72
C GLY A 23 16.37 -3.61 18.29
N PHE A 24 16.43 -3.22 17.02
CA PHE A 24 17.41 -2.25 16.51
C PHE A 24 16.74 -1.24 15.58
N ARG A 25 17.29 -0.04 15.52
CA ARG A 25 16.71 1.07 14.75
C ARG A 25 17.52 1.39 13.52
N ILE A 26 16.85 1.50 12.38
CA ILE A 26 17.44 2.04 11.15
C ILE A 26 17.07 3.51 11.02
N ASN A 27 18.08 4.37 11.00
CA ASN A 27 17.90 5.82 10.88
C ASN A 27 17.79 6.24 9.42
N LEU A 28 16.55 6.34 8.92
CA LEU A 28 16.26 6.71 7.53
C LEU A 28 16.82 8.08 7.17
N LYS A 29 16.65 9.06 8.06
CA LYS A 29 17.11 10.43 7.85
C LYS A 29 18.61 10.54 7.76
N LYS A 30 19.36 9.88 8.63
CA LYS A 30 20.83 9.84 8.57
C LYS A 30 21.34 9.21 7.28
N LEU A 31 20.67 8.15 6.80
CA LEU A 31 21.10 7.38 5.64
C LEU A 31 20.72 8.01 4.31
N THR A 32 19.59 8.73 4.25
CA THR A 32 19.01 9.21 2.98
C THR A 32 18.74 10.71 2.93
N ASN A 33 18.93 11.42 4.04
CA ASN A 33 18.49 12.81 4.25
C ASN A 33 16.98 13.02 4.02
N LYS A 34 16.17 11.96 4.22
CA LYS A 34 14.71 11.97 4.08
C LYS A 34 14.06 11.30 5.28
N HIS A 35 12.78 11.60 5.48
CA HIS A 35 11.92 10.93 6.44
C HIS A 35 10.66 10.40 5.75
N VAL A 36 9.87 9.62 6.44
CA VAL A 36 8.51 9.26 6.03
C VAL A 36 7.51 9.99 6.92
N THR A 37 6.35 10.31 6.38
CA THR A 37 5.28 10.98 7.12
C THR A 37 4.08 10.05 7.23
N VAL A 38 3.67 9.77 8.46
CA VAL A 38 2.41 9.06 8.71
C VAL A 38 1.27 10.07 8.64
N TYR A 39 0.35 9.85 7.72
CA TYR A 39 -0.87 10.63 7.55
C TYR A 39 -1.98 9.70 7.07
N GLY A 40 -3.11 9.69 7.76
CA GLY A 40 -4.17 8.74 7.50
C GLY A 40 -4.70 8.80 6.07
N GLN A 41 -4.90 7.65 5.43
CA GLN A 41 -5.47 7.58 4.08
C GLN A 41 -6.85 8.27 4.00
N THR A 42 -7.67 8.14 5.03
CA THR A 42 -8.96 8.84 5.14
C THR A 42 -8.80 10.35 5.12
N GLU A 43 -7.76 10.88 5.75
CA GLU A 43 -7.47 12.31 5.77
C GLU A 43 -6.99 12.82 4.40
N VAL A 44 -6.14 12.03 3.71
CA VAL A 44 -5.76 12.32 2.31
C VAL A 44 -7.00 12.40 1.42
N THR A 45 -7.88 11.40 1.52
CA THR A 45 -9.12 11.33 0.73
C THR A 45 -10.02 12.54 1.02
N LYS A 46 -10.21 12.87 2.31
CA LYS A 46 -10.98 14.05 2.74
C LYS A 46 -10.43 15.36 2.17
N ASP A 47 -9.12 15.51 2.16
CA ASP A 47 -8.47 16.69 1.61
C ASP A 47 -8.63 16.79 0.10
N LEU A 48 -8.52 15.66 -0.61
CA LEU A 48 -8.76 15.61 -2.07
C LEU A 48 -10.21 15.97 -2.41
N TYR A 49 -11.20 15.45 -1.68
CA TYR A 49 -12.60 15.84 -1.87
C TYR A 49 -12.84 17.33 -1.64
N LYS A 50 -12.20 17.93 -0.61
CA LYS A 50 -12.29 19.37 -0.37
C LYS A 50 -11.75 20.18 -1.56
N ILE A 51 -10.62 19.76 -2.15
CA ILE A 51 -10.03 20.43 -3.31
C ILE A 51 -10.92 20.29 -4.53
N ILE A 52 -11.40 19.08 -4.84
CA ILE A 52 -12.31 18.86 -5.98
C ILE A 52 -13.54 19.75 -5.87
N LYS A 53 -14.12 19.85 -4.66
CA LYS A 53 -15.29 20.71 -4.42
C LYS A 53 -14.95 22.20 -4.60
N LYS A 54 -13.79 22.64 -4.10
CA LYS A 54 -13.31 24.03 -4.23
C LYS A 54 -13.09 24.43 -5.69
N GLU A 55 -12.53 23.53 -6.49
CA GLU A 55 -12.23 23.74 -7.91
C GLU A 55 -13.43 23.44 -8.83
N ASN A 56 -14.64 23.25 -8.27
CA ASN A 56 -15.86 22.90 -9.01
C ASN A 56 -15.73 21.62 -9.87
N GLY A 57 -14.89 20.67 -9.42
CA GLY A 57 -14.73 19.38 -10.08
C GLY A 57 -16.04 18.58 -10.02
N ARG A 58 -16.37 17.90 -11.10
CA ARG A 58 -17.60 17.10 -11.19
C ARG A 58 -17.39 15.75 -10.52
N ILE A 59 -18.22 15.45 -9.53
CA ILE A 59 -18.32 14.12 -8.89
C ILE A 59 -19.76 13.63 -9.05
N ILE A 60 -19.90 12.43 -9.54
CA ILE A 60 -21.20 11.74 -9.61
C ILE A 60 -21.17 10.64 -8.55
N ASN A 61 -21.82 10.90 -7.43
CA ASN A 61 -21.97 9.93 -6.36
C ASN A 61 -23.11 8.94 -6.66
N ASN A 62 -23.02 7.75 -6.06
CA ASN A 62 -24.04 6.69 -6.22
C ASN A 62 -24.27 6.32 -7.69
N ALA A 63 -23.16 6.23 -8.46
CA ALA A 63 -23.20 5.69 -9.80
C ALA A 63 -23.07 4.17 -9.72
N GLU A 64 -23.99 3.46 -10.34
CA GLU A 64 -24.05 2.00 -10.41
C GLU A 64 -23.78 1.54 -11.85
N ASP A 65 -23.35 0.29 -12.03
CA ASP A 65 -23.11 -0.33 -13.33
C ASP A 65 -22.20 0.53 -14.25
N VAL A 66 -21.16 1.12 -13.68
CA VAL A 66 -20.23 1.98 -14.42
C VAL A 66 -19.43 1.14 -15.40
N LEU A 67 -19.54 1.44 -16.69
CA LEU A 67 -18.90 0.66 -17.76
C LEU A 67 -18.26 1.58 -18.81
N PRO A 68 -16.93 1.59 -18.94
CA PRO A 68 -16.24 2.18 -20.08
C PRO A 68 -16.52 1.39 -21.36
N GLN A 69 -16.79 2.10 -22.45
CA GLN A 69 -17.13 1.52 -23.74
C GLN A 69 -16.44 2.25 -24.89
N ALA A 70 -16.33 1.58 -26.05
CA ALA A 70 -15.71 2.11 -27.25
C ALA A 70 -14.29 2.68 -27.05
N ILE A 71 -13.52 2.04 -26.15
CA ILE A 71 -12.17 2.47 -25.73
C ILE A 71 -11.17 2.41 -26.88
N ASP A 72 -11.42 1.55 -27.88
CA ASP A 72 -10.59 1.35 -29.07
C ASP A 72 -10.96 2.29 -30.24
N THR A 73 -11.90 3.19 -30.03
CA THR A 73 -12.37 4.17 -31.02
C THR A 73 -11.93 5.60 -30.66
N ASP A 74 -12.24 6.55 -31.57
CA ASP A 74 -11.99 7.99 -31.32
C ASP A 74 -13.04 8.63 -30.42
N LYS A 75 -14.13 7.93 -30.08
CA LYS A 75 -15.25 8.45 -29.28
C LYS A 75 -15.58 7.51 -28.11
N PRO A 76 -14.65 7.32 -27.18
CA PRO A 76 -14.92 6.53 -25.99
C PRO A 76 -16.00 7.21 -25.12
N PHE A 77 -16.71 6.39 -24.36
CA PHE A 77 -17.71 6.89 -23.43
C PHE A 77 -17.85 5.97 -22.22
N VAL A 78 -18.45 6.49 -21.17
CA VAL A 78 -18.77 5.71 -19.96
C VAL A 78 -20.29 5.74 -19.77
N THR A 79 -20.88 4.57 -19.62
CA THR A 79 -22.28 4.44 -19.17
C THR A 79 -22.34 4.13 -17.69
N PHE A 80 -23.41 4.54 -17.04
CA PHE A 80 -23.68 4.25 -15.64
C PHE A 80 -25.16 4.47 -15.34
N LYS A 81 -25.65 3.87 -14.25
CA LYS A 81 -27.00 4.15 -13.73
C LYS A 81 -26.89 5.13 -12.56
N LYS A 82 -27.85 6.04 -12.49
CA LYS A 82 -28.06 6.90 -11.34
C LYS A 82 -29.56 7.02 -11.05
N ASN A 83 -29.95 6.62 -9.85
CA ASN A 83 -31.37 6.55 -9.46
C ASN A 83 -32.20 5.70 -10.46
N GLY A 84 -31.65 4.57 -10.90
CA GLY A 84 -32.29 3.67 -11.86
C GLY A 84 -32.29 4.15 -13.32
N VAL A 85 -31.82 5.38 -13.60
CA VAL A 85 -31.77 5.93 -14.95
C VAL A 85 -30.38 5.77 -15.56
N GLU A 86 -30.32 5.15 -16.73
CA GLU A 86 -29.06 5.04 -17.50
C GLU A 86 -28.61 6.41 -18.02
N LYS A 87 -27.31 6.66 -17.88
CA LYS A 87 -26.64 7.88 -18.33
C LYS A 87 -25.37 7.54 -19.09
N LYS A 88 -24.96 8.47 -19.95
CA LYS A 88 -23.76 8.34 -20.77
C LYS A 88 -22.94 9.63 -20.70
N ILE A 89 -21.62 9.46 -20.57
CA ILE A 89 -20.64 10.56 -20.65
C ILE A 89 -19.67 10.27 -21.78
N MET A 90 -19.60 11.17 -22.77
CA MET A 90 -18.57 11.13 -23.80
C MET A 90 -17.27 11.66 -23.22
N CYS A 91 -16.16 11.05 -23.56
CA CYS A 91 -14.82 11.43 -23.08
C CYS A 91 -13.75 11.19 -24.15
N ASP A 92 -12.61 11.82 -24.00
CA ASP A 92 -11.44 11.59 -24.86
C ASP A 92 -10.63 10.39 -24.36
N LEU A 93 -10.53 10.25 -23.04
CA LEU A 93 -9.72 9.26 -22.35
C LEU A 93 -10.43 8.78 -21.08
N VAL A 94 -10.14 7.58 -20.61
CA VAL A 94 -10.68 6.99 -19.38
C VAL A 94 -9.54 6.59 -18.47
N ALA A 95 -9.58 7.03 -17.21
CA ALA A 95 -8.72 6.54 -16.15
C ALA A 95 -9.51 5.59 -15.24
N GLY A 96 -9.15 4.32 -15.25
CA GLY A 96 -9.72 3.29 -14.36
C GLY A 96 -9.02 3.32 -13.01
N CYS A 97 -9.68 3.98 -12.04
CA CYS A 97 -9.23 4.07 -10.63
C CYS A 97 -10.16 3.27 -9.72
N ASP A 98 -10.71 2.17 -10.22
CA ASP A 98 -11.83 1.42 -9.67
C ASP A 98 -11.41 0.23 -8.78
N GLY A 99 -10.12 0.18 -8.41
CA GLY A 99 -9.57 -0.80 -7.48
C GLY A 99 -9.41 -2.19 -8.08
N PHE A 100 -9.00 -3.14 -7.25
CA PHE A 100 -8.69 -4.49 -7.69
C PHE A 100 -9.90 -5.23 -8.29
N HIS A 101 -11.07 -5.02 -7.75
CA HIS A 101 -12.31 -5.64 -8.20
C HIS A 101 -13.09 -4.82 -9.22
N GLY A 102 -12.51 -3.71 -9.68
CA GLY A 102 -13.09 -2.84 -10.69
C GLY A 102 -13.18 -3.50 -12.06
N ILE A 103 -14.05 -2.94 -12.91
CA ILE A 103 -14.33 -3.45 -14.26
C ILE A 103 -13.28 -3.04 -15.29
N SER A 104 -12.57 -1.93 -15.07
CA SER A 104 -11.70 -1.30 -16.08
C SER A 104 -10.63 -2.26 -16.62
N ARG A 105 -9.99 -3.05 -15.75
CA ARG A 105 -8.98 -4.02 -16.17
C ARG A 105 -9.53 -5.09 -17.11
N SER A 106 -10.76 -5.52 -16.93
CA SER A 106 -11.37 -6.56 -17.74
C SER A 106 -11.74 -6.12 -19.17
N ILE A 107 -11.71 -4.81 -19.42
CA ILE A 107 -11.95 -4.24 -20.77
C ILE A 107 -10.75 -4.46 -21.68
N ILE A 108 -9.55 -4.55 -21.11
CA ILE A 108 -8.36 -4.87 -21.90
C ILE A 108 -8.45 -6.31 -22.40
N PRO A 109 -8.31 -6.56 -23.73
CA PRO A 109 -8.43 -7.90 -24.27
C PRO A 109 -7.48 -8.90 -23.62
N LYS A 110 -7.97 -10.10 -23.32
CA LYS A 110 -7.17 -11.18 -22.72
C LYS A 110 -5.92 -11.57 -23.52
N SER A 111 -5.93 -11.34 -24.82
CA SER A 111 -4.77 -11.56 -25.72
C SER A 111 -3.67 -10.52 -25.53
N ILE A 112 -3.95 -9.39 -24.87
CA ILE A 112 -3.03 -8.26 -24.68
C ILE A 112 -2.55 -8.22 -23.24
N ILE A 113 -3.47 -8.37 -22.27
CA ILE A 113 -3.14 -8.24 -20.86
C ILE A 113 -2.45 -9.49 -20.33
N LYS A 114 -1.36 -9.29 -19.59
CA LYS A 114 -0.70 -10.32 -18.76
C LYS A 114 -0.84 -9.95 -17.29
N THR A 115 -1.05 -10.94 -16.46
CA THR A 115 -1.14 -10.74 -15.01
C THR A 115 -0.08 -11.58 -14.30
N TYR A 116 0.51 -10.98 -13.29
CA TYR A 116 1.48 -11.62 -12.41
C TYR A 116 0.91 -11.53 -10.99
N GLU A 117 0.72 -12.67 -10.36
CA GLU A 117 0.12 -12.74 -9.04
C GLU A 117 0.89 -13.69 -8.12
N ARG A 118 1.02 -13.28 -6.86
CA ARG A 118 1.48 -14.12 -5.77
C ARG A 118 0.59 -13.89 -4.56
N THR A 119 -0.12 -14.91 -4.13
CA THR A 119 -0.83 -14.94 -2.85
C THR A 119 0.10 -15.50 -1.78
N TYR A 120 0.15 -14.88 -0.62
CA TYR A 120 0.93 -15.36 0.52
C TYR A 120 0.08 -16.31 1.37
N PRO A 121 0.67 -17.38 1.96
CA PRO A 121 -0.08 -18.40 2.70
C PRO A 121 -0.46 -17.96 4.12
N PHE A 122 -0.61 -16.66 4.32
CA PHE A 122 -0.98 -16.04 5.60
C PHE A 122 -1.69 -14.70 5.38
N GLY A 123 -2.36 -14.24 6.42
CA GLY A 123 -2.98 -12.92 6.49
C GLY A 123 -2.45 -12.10 7.65
N TRP A 124 -2.88 -10.86 7.73
CA TRP A 124 -2.68 -9.97 8.87
C TRP A 124 -3.99 -9.81 9.62
N LEU A 125 -4.02 -10.30 10.86
CA LEU A 125 -5.03 -9.91 11.82
C LEU A 125 -4.64 -8.54 12.39
N GLY A 126 -5.45 -7.54 12.11
CA GLY A 126 -5.21 -6.17 12.53
C GLY A 126 -6.28 -5.66 13.48
N ILE A 127 -5.87 -4.85 14.46
CA ILE A 127 -6.78 -4.07 15.30
C ILE A 127 -6.46 -2.60 15.18
N LEU A 128 -7.49 -1.77 15.29
CA LEU A 128 -7.39 -0.35 15.56
C LEU A 128 -7.89 -0.11 16.99
N SER A 129 -7.12 0.58 17.82
CA SER A 129 -7.45 0.81 19.23
C SER A 129 -7.18 2.26 19.62
N GLU A 130 -8.07 2.85 20.43
CA GLU A 130 -7.90 4.17 21.03
C GLU A 130 -6.93 4.09 22.21
N THR A 131 -5.69 3.71 21.89
CA THR A 131 -4.58 3.63 22.83
C THR A 131 -3.39 4.43 22.32
N PRO A 132 -2.58 5.03 23.17
CA PRO A 132 -1.32 5.64 22.77
C PRO A 132 -0.44 4.63 22.04
N PRO A 133 0.33 5.06 21.01
CA PRO A 133 1.26 4.19 20.33
C PRO A 133 2.38 3.73 21.28
N VAL A 134 2.83 2.50 21.11
CA VAL A 134 3.95 1.95 21.87
C VAL A 134 5.30 2.53 21.43
N SER A 135 5.34 3.16 20.28
CA SER A 135 6.52 3.83 19.73
C SER A 135 6.09 4.92 18.75
N ASP A 136 6.85 6.00 18.69
CA ASP A 136 6.65 7.07 17.71
C ASP A 136 6.98 6.61 16.29
N GLU A 137 7.77 5.54 16.13
CA GLU A 137 8.13 4.96 14.84
C GLU A 137 7.55 3.53 14.70
N LEU A 138 7.43 3.04 13.46
CA LEU A 138 6.96 1.69 13.22
C LEU A 138 7.94 0.65 13.77
N ILE A 139 7.39 -0.41 14.38
CA ILE A 139 8.13 -1.58 14.81
C ILE A 139 7.72 -2.77 13.94
N TYR A 140 8.67 -3.31 13.19
CA TYR A 140 8.55 -4.54 12.39
C TYR A 140 9.20 -5.67 13.15
N ALA A 141 8.44 -6.64 13.62
CA ALA A 141 8.96 -7.74 14.41
C ALA A 141 8.89 -9.07 13.66
N ASN A 142 10.04 -9.72 13.49
CA ASN A 142 10.14 -11.12 13.11
C ASN A 142 10.18 -11.95 14.40
N HIS A 143 9.29 -12.92 14.54
CA HIS A 143 9.21 -13.78 15.71
C HIS A 143 8.86 -15.23 15.32
N GLY A 144 9.19 -16.20 16.19
CA GLY A 144 8.89 -17.62 15.96
C GLY A 144 7.39 -17.93 15.75
N ASN A 145 6.49 -17.10 16.30
CA ASN A 145 5.04 -17.19 16.08
C ASN A 145 4.57 -16.44 14.83
N GLY A 146 5.47 -15.85 14.05
CA GLY A 146 5.17 -15.04 12.88
C GLY A 146 5.34 -13.53 13.12
N PHE A 147 5.13 -12.77 12.08
CA PHE A 147 5.31 -11.31 12.03
C PHE A 147 4.37 -10.54 12.97
N ALA A 148 4.86 -9.41 13.47
CA ALA A 148 4.02 -8.38 14.08
C ALA A 148 4.44 -6.97 13.62
N LEU A 149 3.48 -6.03 13.63
CA LEU A 149 3.70 -4.63 13.30
C LEU A 149 2.99 -3.74 14.32
N ALA A 150 3.74 -2.81 14.92
CA ALA A 150 3.19 -1.72 15.67
C ALA A 150 3.28 -0.42 14.86
N SER A 151 2.17 0.32 14.77
CA SER A 151 2.07 1.54 13.97
C SER A 151 1.18 2.57 14.68
N MET A 152 1.69 3.76 14.88
CA MET A 152 0.87 4.88 15.30
C MET A 152 -0.05 5.35 14.17
N ARG A 153 -1.21 5.92 14.54
CA ARG A 153 -2.08 6.70 13.66
C ARG A 153 -2.12 8.17 14.10
N ASN A 154 -2.15 8.39 15.39
CA ASN A 154 -1.94 9.66 16.06
C ASN A 154 -1.55 9.38 17.54
N GLU A 155 -1.46 10.42 18.37
CA GLU A 155 -1.04 10.31 19.76
C GLU A 155 -1.93 9.42 20.65
N ASN A 156 -3.19 9.19 20.24
CA ASN A 156 -4.18 8.42 20.99
C ASN A 156 -4.81 7.27 20.18
N LEU A 157 -4.28 6.98 18.99
CA LEU A 157 -4.82 5.96 18.11
C LEU A 157 -3.69 5.13 17.53
N SER A 158 -3.77 3.83 17.71
CA SER A 158 -2.77 2.87 17.28
C SER A 158 -3.35 1.77 16.42
N ARG A 159 -2.60 1.33 15.44
CA ARG A 159 -2.91 0.19 14.58
C ARG A 159 -1.85 -0.89 14.77
N TYR A 160 -2.28 -2.07 15.14
CA TYR A 160 -1.40 -3.22 15.35
C TYR A 160 -1.81 -4.36 14.44
N TYR A 161 -0.82 -5.16 14.03
CA TYR A 161 -1.03 -6.33 13.20
C TYR A 161 -0.21 -7.51 13.70
N ILE A 162 -0.78 -8.71 13.60
CA ILE A 162 -0.06 -9.97 13.76
C ILE A 162 -0.33 -10.87 12.56
N GLN A 163 0.69 -11.60 12.14
CA GLN A 163 0.53 -12.66 11.14
C GLN A 163 -0.35 -13.78 11.68
N THR A 164 -1.26 -14.27 10.85
CA THR A 164 -2.15 -15.40 11.17
C THR A 164 -2.39 -16.27 9.94
N SER A 165 -2.90 -17.51 10.14
CA SER A 165 -3.38 -18.34 9.03
C SER A 165 -4.56 -17.67 8.32
N LEU A 166 -4.75 -17.96 7.03
CA LEU A 166 -5.92 -17.52 6.25
C LEU A 166 -7.22 -18.20 6.70
N ASP A 167 -7.12 -19.37 7.36
CA ASP A 167 -8.26 -20.13 7.85
C ASP A 167 -8.78 -19.60 9.21
N GLU A 168 -8.04 -18.67 9.84
CA GLU A 168 -8.46 -18.07 11.09
C GLU A 168 -9.69 -17.19 10.93
N LYS A 169 -10.54 -17.21 11.96
CA LYS A 169 -11.76 -16.42 12.03
C LYS A 169 -11.64 -15.35 13.10
N ILE A 170 -12.17 -14.16 12.82
CA ILE A 170 -12.10 -13.00 13.72
C ILE A 170 -12.74 -13.31 15.07
N GLU A 171 -13.81 -14.12 15.07
CA GLU A 171 -14.57 -14.51 16.26
C GLU A 171 -13.72 -15.30 17.27
N ASN A 172 -12.65 -15.96 16.80
CA ASN A 172 -11.72 -16.72 17.66
C ASN A 172 -10.70 -15.82 18.38
N TRP A 173 -10.73 -14.50 18.09
CA TRP A 173 -9.76 -13.54 18.58
C TRP A 173 -10.41 -12.47 19.45
N SER A 174 -10.46 -12.73 20.78
CA SER A 174 -10.76 -11.66 21.74
C SER A 174 -9.64 -10.61 21.74
N ASP A 175 -9.94 -9.38 22.19
CA ASP A 175 -8.91 -8.34 22.32
C ASP A 175 -7.78 -8.81 23.23
N LYS A 176 -8.11 -9.47 24.37
CA LYS A 176 -7.11 -10.04 25.28
C LYS A 176 -6.17 -11.01 24.55
N LYS A 177 -6.72 -11.97 23.78
CA LYS A 177 -5.90 -12.94 23.01
C LYS A 177 -4.99 -12.25 22.00
N PHE A 178 -5.51 -11.19 21.32
CA PHE A 178 -4.72 -10.41 20.40
C PHE A 178 -3.54 -9.71 21.09
N TRP A 179 -3.83 -9.00 22.18
CA TRP A 179 -2.79 -8.29 22.94
C TRP A 179 -1.75 -9.23 23.55
N ASP A 180 -2.17 -10.36 24.10
CA ASP A 180 -1.27 -11.38 24.65
C ASP A 180 -0.32 -11.92 23.55
N GLU A 181 -0.84 -12.15 22.34
CA GLU A 181 -0.03 -12.65 21.24
C GLU A 181 0.85 -11.56 20.62
N LEU A 182 0.38 -10.33 20.52
CA LEU A 182 1.17 -9.20 20.07
C LEU A 182 2.36 -8.95 20.98
N LYS A 183 2.15 -8.93 22.30
CA LYS A 183 3.20 -8.76 23.31
C LYS A 183 4.32 -9.78 23.19
N LYS A 184 3.99 -11.05 22.90
CA LYS A 184 5.00 -12.10 22.70
C LYS A 184 5.93 -11.82 21.51
N ARG A 185 5.41 -11.14 20.48
CA ARG A 185 6.13 -10.90 19.20
C ARG A 185 6.91 -9.60 19.17
N LEU A 186 6.56 -8.64 20.02
CA LEU A 186 7.26 -7.35 20.09
C LEU A 186 8.59 -7.48 20.85
N PRO A 187 9.57 -6.58 20.64
CA PRO A 187 10.74 -6.49 21.49
C PRO A 187 10.33 -6.23 22.95
N THR A 188 11.12 -6.74 23.88
CA THR A 188 10.81 -6.74 25.33
C THR A 188 10.40 -5.33 25.81
N GLU A 189 11.16 -4.30 25.48
CA GLU A 189 10.90 -2.92 25.89
C GLU A 189 9.51 -2.42 25.44
N ALA A 190 9.12 -2.75 24.19
CA ALA A 190 7.80 -2.40 23.68
C ALA A 190 6.69 -3.26 24.32
N SER A 191 6.95 -4.55 24.52
CA SER A 191 6.02 -5.47 25.18
C SER A 191 5.66 -5.01 26.60
N ASP A 192 6.64 -4.52 27.34
CA ASP A 192 6.48 -4.11 28.74
C ASP A 192 5.74 -2.75 28.88
N THR A 193 5.87 -1.90 27.88
CA THR A 193 5.31 -0.53 27.93
C THR A 193 4.00 -0.35 27.17
N ILE A 194 3.60 -1.31 26.31
CA ILE A 194 2.40 -1.18 25.50
C ILE A 194 1.13 -1.07 26.33
N ILE A 195 0.37 -0.01 26.09
CA ILE A 195 -0.96 0.20 26.66
C ILE A 195 -1.99 -0.54 25.81
N THR A 196 -2.78 -1.42 26.45
CA THR A 196 -3.81 -2.20 25.79
C THR A 196 -5.20 -1.61 26.00
N GLY A 197 -6.11 -1.78 25.07
CA GLY A 197 -7.48 -1.29 25.14
C GLY A 197 -8.42 -2.09 24.25
N SER A 198 -9.68 -1.68 24.21
CA SER A 198 -10.68 -2.29 23.31
C SER A 198 -10.36 -1.96 21.85
N SER A 199 -10.57 -2.93 20.97
CA SER A 199 -10.50 -2.68 19.53
C SER A 199 -11.77 -1.98 19.05
N ILE A 200 -11.62 -0.91 18.27
CA ILE A 200 -12.72 -0.24 17.55
C ILE A 200 -12.90 -0.82 16.15
N GLU A 201 -11.89 -1.51 15.63
CA GLU A 201 -11.92 -2.23 14.37
C GLU A 201 -11.02 -3.47 14.49
N LYS A 202 -11.49 -4.59 13.96
CA LYS A 202 -10.71 -5.83 13.86
C LYS A 202 -10.98 -6.48 12.51
N SER A 203 -9.92 -6.86 11.80
CA SER A 203 -10.04 -7.48 10.48
C SER A 203 -8.87 -8.44 10.20
N ILE A 204 -9.11 -9.44 9.35
CA ILE A 204 -8.06 -10.28 8.76
C ILE A 204 -7.97 -9.94 7.28
N ALA A 205 -6.80 -9.51 6.84
CA ALA A 205 -6.52 -9.17 5.46
C ALA A 205 -5.52 -10.16 4.84
N PRO A 206 -5.90 -10.87 3.76
CA PRO A 206 -4.94 -11.68 3.01
C PRO A 206 -3.90 -10.81 2.32
N LEU A 207 -2.66 -11.29 2.22
CA LEU A 207 -1.60 -10.60 1.50
C LEU A 207 -1.46 -11.14 0.09
N ARG A 208 -1.31 -10.22 -0.86
CA ARG A 208 -1.00 -10.56 -2.25
C ARG A 208 -0.10 -9.52 -2.90
N SER A 209 0.66 -9.97 -3.88
CA SER A 209 1.27 -9.14 -4.91
C SER A 209 0.52 -9.37 -6.20
N PHE A 210 0.19 -8.30 -6.93
CA PHE A 210 -0.47 -8.38 -8.22
C PHE A 210 0.04 -7.26 -9.12
N VAL A 211 0.29 -7.57 -10.39
CA VAL A 211 0.60 -6.59 -11.44
C VAL A 211 -0.08 -7.03 -12.72
N CYS A 212 -0.71 -6.12 -13.42
CA CYS A 212 -1.13 -6.33 -14.80
C CYS A 212 -0.30 -5.50 -15.78
N GLU A 213 -0.01 -6.07 -16.92
CA GLU A 213 0.74 -5.45 -18.02
C GLU A 213 0.02 -5.67 -19.35
N PRO A 214 -0.15 -4.62 -20.15
CA PRO A 214 0.16 -3.21 -19.89
C PRO A 214 -0.86 -2.55 -18.92
N MET A 215 -0.48 -1.40 -18.33
CA MET A 215 -1.37 -0.57 -17.52
C MET A 215 -2.22 0.39 -18.38
N SER A 216 -2.15 0.31 -19.70
CA SER A 216 -2.97 1.10 -20.61
C SER A 216 -3.29 0.34 -21.88
N TRP A 217 -4.46 0.57 -22.43
CA TRP A 217 -4.88 0.06 -23.71
C TRP A 217 -5.76 1.07 -24.43
N LYS A 218 -5.31 1.52 -25.62
CA LYS A 218 -6.01 2.52 -26.42
C LYS A 218 -6.29 3.79 -25.61
N LYS A 219 -7.55 4.07 -25.29
CA LYS A 219 -7.99 5.26 -24.54
C LYS A 219 -8.20 5.00 -23.05
N LEU A 220 -7.88 3.80 -22.56
CA LEU A 220 -8.01 3.39 -21.15
C LEU A 220 -6.66 3.32 -20.46
N PHE A 221 -6.56 3.89 -19.24
CA PHE A 221 -5.40 3.89 -18.36
C PHE A 221 -5.79 3.34 -17.00
N LEU A 222 -5.12 2.30 -16.53
CA LEU A 222 -5.34 1.73 -15.20
C LEU A 222 -4.43 2.43 -14.18
N VAL A 223 -4.97 2.74 -13.01
CA VAL A 223 -4.29 3.51 -11.96
C VAL A 223 -4.49 2.83 -10.60
N GLY A 224 -3.43 2.72 -9.82
CA GLY A 224 -3.47 2.14 -8.47
C GLY A 224 -3.90 0.67 -8.47
N ASP A 225 -4.75 0.29 -7.53
CA ASP A 225 -5.16 -1.10 -7.32
C ASP A 225 -5.90 -1.72 -8.52
N ALA A 226 -6.36 -0.93 -9.46
CA ALA A 226 -6.86 -1.44 -10.75
C ALA A 226 -5.76 -2.14 -11.57
N ALA A 227 -4.50 -1.71 -11.40
CA ALA A 227 -3.34 -2.22 -12.12
C ALA A 227 -2.41 -3.08 -11.27
N HIS A 228 -2.22 -2.76 -10.00
CA HIS A 228 -1.25 -3.44 -9.14
C HIS A 228 -1.63 -3.43 -7.65
N ILE A 229 -1.25 -4.49 -6.94
CA ILE A 229 -1.33 -4.59 -5.49
C ILE A 229 0.05 -4.96 -4.94
N VAL A 230 0.45 -4.32 -3.87
CA VAL A 230 1.67 -4.66 -3.12
C VAL A 230 1.31 -5.11 -1.71
N PRO A 231 2.06 -6.06 -1.13
CA PRO A 231 1.89 -6.40 0.28
C PRO A 231 2.08 -5.15 1.15
N PRO A 232 1.29 -4.98 2.20
CA PRO A 232 1.33 -3.79 3.04
C PRO A 232 2.65 -3.63 3.82
N THR A 233 3.47 -4.68 3.91
CA THR A 233 4.75 -4.71 4.63
C THR A 233 5.70 -3.59 4.19
N GLY A 234 5.73 -3.26 2.91
CA GLY A 234 6.57 -2.18 2.38
C GLY A 234 5.94 -0.79 2.45
N ALA A 235 4.68 -0.66 2.90
CA ALA A 235 3.92 0.60 2.96
C ALA A 235 3.91 1.38 1.61
N LYS A 236 3.77 0.68 0.47
CA LYS A 236 3.93 1.25 -0.88
C LYS A 236 2.63 1.49 -1.65
N GLY A 237 1.49 0.88 -1.28
CA GLY A 237 0.27 0.88 -2.09
C GLY A 237 -0.22 2.29 -2.47
N LEU A 238 -0.50 3.14 -1.49
CA LEU A 238 -0.93 4.52 -1.73
C LEU A 238 0.12 5.33 -2.51
N ASN A 239 1.40 5.16 -2.16
CA ASN A 239 2.49 5.88 -2.82
C ASN A 239 2.62 5.50 -4.30
N LEU A 240 2.39 4.23 -4.66
CA LEU A 240 2.35 3.79 -6.05
C LEU A 240 1.17 4.37 -6.80
N ALA A 241 -0.04 4.34 -6.22
CA ALA A 241 -1.22 4.95 -6.82
C ALA A 241 -1.00 6.45 -7.11
N VAL A 242 -0.39 7.18 -6.17
CA VAL A 242 -0.02 8.60 -6.37
C VAL A 242 1.03 8.74 -7.47
N SER A 243 1.98 7.82 -7.60
CA SER A 243 2.96 7.88 -8.69
C SER A 243 2.34 7.62 -10.07
N ASP A 244 1.37 6.71 -10.17
CA ASP A 244 0.62 6.51 -11.41
C ASP A 244 -0.13 7.79 -11.81
N VAL A 245 -0.79 8.44 -10.84
CA VAL A 245 -1.44 9.74 -11.06
C VAL A 245 -0.44 10.78 -11.54
N TYR A 246 0.77 10.82 -10.99
CA TYR A 246 1.82 11.74 -11.42
C TYR A 246 2.20 11.53 -12.90
N TYR A 247 2.46 10.29 -13.30
CA TYR A 247 2.80 9.97 -14.70
C TYR A 247 1.62 10.26 -15.65
N LEU A 248 0.42 9.82 -15.27
CA LEU A 248 -0.77 10.03 -16.09
C LEU A 248 -1.14 11.53 -16.19
N HIS A 249 -1.05 12.28 -15.09
CA HIS A 249 -1.30 13.72 -15.08
C HIS A 249 -0.38 14.47 -16.05
N ASN A 250 0.93 14.18 -16.02
CA ASN A 250 1.88 14.82 -16.92
C ASN A 250 1.60 14.46 -18.37
N ALA A 251 1.28 13.21 -18.65
CA ALA A 251 0.89 12.75 -19.99
C ALA A 251 -0.39 13.43 -20.49
N LEU A 252 -1.42 13.53 -19.65
CA LEU A 252 -2.67 14.23 -19.96
C LEU A 252 -2.45 15.73 -20.19
N LYS A 253 -1.63 16.37 -19.36
CA LYS A 253 -1.28 17.78 -19.53
C LYS A 253 -0.64 18.04 -20.89
N ASN A 254 0.30 17.21 -21.31
CA ASN A 254 0.98 17.35 -22.59
C ASN A 254 0.03 17.02 -23.76
N TYR A 255 -0.83 16.01 -23.60
CA TYR A 255 -1.87 15.69 -24.58
C TYR A 255 -2.80 16.87 -24.86
N TYR A 256 -3.36 17.50 -23.83
CA TYR A 256 -4.29 18.61 -24.03
C TYR A 256 -3.61 19.94 -24.38
N LYS A 257 -2.39 20.17 -23.89
CA LYS A 257 -1.70 21.45 -24.14
C LYS A 257 -0.92 21.46 -25.44
N PHE A 258 -0.30 20.36 -25.83
CA PHE A 258 0.60 20.29 -26.97
C PHE A 258 0.12 19.34 -28.08
N HIS A 259 -1.05 18.71 -27.89
CA HIS A 259 -1.66 17.76 -28.82
C HIS A 259 -0.72 16.57 -29.19
N THR A 260 0.10 16.12 -28.22
CA THR A 260 0.99 14.95 -28.39
C THR A 260 0.51 13.75 -27.58
N ASN A 261 0.62 12.57 -28.19
CA ASN A 261 0.25 11.28 -27.57
C ASN A 261 1.46 10.53 -27.00
N ASP A 262 2.67 11.06 -27.10
CA ASP A 262 3.89 10.28 -26.84
C ASP A 262 4.00 9.89 -25.36
N ASP A 263 3.72 10.81 -24.45
CA ASP A 263 3.73 10.50 -23.02
C ASP A 263 2.62 9.54 -22.61
N LEU A 264 1.45 9.61 -23.27
CA LEU A 264 0.36 8.65 -23.05
C LEU A 264 0.77 7.22 -23.47
N LYS A 265 1.50 7.09 -24.58
CA LYS A 265 2.06 5.79 -25.02
C LYS A 265 3.09 5.25 -24.05
N MET A 266 3.86 6.13 -23.42
CA MET A 266 4.91 5.78 -22.45
C MET A 266 4.39 5.56 -21.03
N TYR A 267 3.14 5.90 -20.72
CA TYR A 267 2.57 5.81 -19.38
C TYR A 267 2.78 4.44 -18.75
N SER A 268 2.37 3.38 -19.43
CA SER A 268 2.48 2.01 -18.93
C SER A 268 3.93 1.63 -18.59
N ASN A 269 4.88 1.93 -19.49
CA ASN A 269 6.29 1.59 -19.28
C ASN A 269 6.88 2.36 -18.09
N ASN A 270 6.59 3.64 -17.98
CA ASN A 270 7.08 4.49 -16.90
C ASN A 270 6.52 4.04 -15.54
N ALA A 271 5.21 3.82 -15.45
CA ALA A 271 4.57 3.35 -14.23
C ALA A 271 5.06 1.95 -13.82
N LEU A 272 5.10 0.98 -14.75
CA LEU A 272 5.56 -0.39 -14.50
C LEU A 272 7.00 -0.45 -14.00
N SER A 273 7.90 0.37 -14.53
CA SER A 273 9.28 0.43 -14.03
C SER A 273 9.34 0.73 -12.53
N ARG A 274 8.47 1.61 -12.02
CA ARG A 274 8.38 1.92 -10.59
C ARG A 274 7.62 0.86 -9.82
N VAL A 275 6.52 0.36 -10.37
CA VAL A 275 5.70 -0.71 -9.77
C VAL A 275 6.57 -1.92 -9.44
N TRP A 276 7.36 -2.42 -10.39
CA TRP A 276 8.21 -3.59 -10.17
C TRP A 276 9.31 -3.37 -9.11
N LYS A 277 9.86 -2.17 -9.02
CA LYS A 277 10.81 -1.83 -7.93
C LYS A 277 10.13 -1.89 -6.56
N ALA A 278 8.90 -1.39 -6.46
CA ALA A 278 8.14 -1.43 -5.22
C ALA A 278 7.62 -2.83 -4.86
N ILE A 279 7.20 -3.63 -5.86
CA ILE A 279 6.85 -5.04 -5.69
C ILE A 279 8.06 -5.82 -5.14
N ARG A 280 9.24 -5.65 -5.76
CA ARG A 280 10.48 -6.29 -5.31
C ARG A 280 10.78 -5.96 -3.84
N PHE A 281 10.70 -4.68 -3.49
CA PHE A 281 10.95 -4.25 -2.11
C PHE A 281 9.92 -4.80 -1.12
N SER A 282 8.64 -4.71 -1.45
CA SER A 282 7.57 -5.23 -0.59
C SER A 282 7.62 -6.75 -0.44
N TRP A 283 7.95 -7.46 -1.52
CA TRP A 283 8.19 -8.90 -1.51
C TRP A 283 9.37 -9.25 -0.58
N TRP A 284 10.51 -8.55 -0.72
CA TRP A 284 11.67 -8.75 0.13
C TRP A 284 11.34 -8.50 1.61
N MET A 285 10.69 -7.39 1.95
CA MET A 285 10.22 -7.12 3.32
C MET A 285 9.29 -8.23 3.83
N THR A 286 8.38 -8.71 2.99
CA THR A 286 7.45 -9.77 3.39
C THR A 286 8.20 -11.09 3.65
N THR A 287 9.11 -11.48 2.77
CA THR A 287 9.87 -12.73 2.92
C THR A 287 10.89 -12.68 4.08
N THR A 288 11.41 -11.48 4.39
CA THR A 288 12.38 -11.29 5.48
C THR A 288 11.70 -11.32 6.86
N PHE A 289 10.50 -10.76 6.99
CA PHE A 289 9.89 -10.58 8.33
C PHE A 289 8.78 -11.58 8.66
N HIS A 290 8.21 -12.31 7.67
CA HIS A 290 7.13 -13.27 7.94
C HIS A 290 7.65 -14.70 8.03
N LYS A 291 6.93 -15.51 8.80
CA LYS A 291 7.16 -16.96 8.88
C LYS A 291 6.28 -17.67 7.85
N PHE A 292 6.89 -18.49 7.01
CA PHE A 292 6.17 -19.30 6.02
C PHE A 292 5.86 -20.68 6.60
N PRO A 293 4.67 -21.25 6.33
CA PRO A 293 4.27 -22.54 6.90
C PRO A 293 5.18 -23.71 6.47
N ASP A 294 5.72 -23.63 5.25
CA ASP A 294 6.60 -24.63 4.63
C ASP A 294 8.09 -24.29 4.75
N GLN A 295 8.43 -23.31 5.59
CA GLN A 295 9.81 -22.86 5.78
C GLN A 295 10.66 -23.95 6.46
N SER A 296 11.72 -24.38 5.79
CA SER A 296 12.69 -25.32 6.32
C SER A 296 13.61 -24.66 7.37
N SER A 297 14.36 -25.48 8.12
CA SER A 297 15.38 -24.96 9.03
C SER A 297 16.49 -24.20 8.29
N PHE A 298 16.79 -24.57 7.06
CA PHE A 298 17.74 -23.83 6.21
C PHE A 298 17.19 -22.45 5.85
N ASP A 299 15.93 -22.37 5.40
CA ASP A 299 15.30 -21.08 5.04
C ASP A 299 15.22 -20.16 6.26
N GLN A 300 14.94 -20.72 7.46
CA GLN A 300 14.96 -19.95 8.70
C GLN A 300 16.36 -19.37 8.98
N ARG A 301 17.42 -20.16 8.77
CA ARG A 301 18.80 -19.68 8.97
C ARG A 301 19.19 -18.59 7.98
N ILE A 302 18.74 -18.69 6.73
CA ILE A 302 18.94 -17.63 5.72
C ILE A 302 18.21 -16.35 6.13
N GLN A 303 16.95 -16.47 6.58
CA GLN A 303 16.17 -15.34 7.07
C GLN A 303 16.82 -14.67 8.30
N ASP A 304 17.29 -15.46 9.27
CA ASP A 304 18.03 -14.98 10.44
C ASP A 304 19.27 -14.19 10.01
N SER A 305 20.05 -14.75 9.08
CA SER A 305 21.28 -14.12 8.57
C SER A 305 21.01 -12.82 7.82
N GLU A 306 19.91 -12.75 7.08
CA GLU A 306 19.50 -11.51 6.40
C GLU A 306 19.19 -10.39 7.40
N ILE A 307 18.49 -10.69 8.50
CA ILE A 307 18.18 -9.71 9.53
C ILE A 307 19.43 -9.31 10.32
N GLU A 308 20.30 -10.26 10.65
CA GLU A 308 21.60 -9.99 11.28
C GLU A 308 22.49 -9.12 10.38
N TYR A 309 22.45 -9.32 9.06
CA TYR A 309 23.16 -8.47 8.10
C TYR A 309 22.57 -7.04 8.05
N LEU A 310 21.24 -6.90 8.12
CA LEU A 310 20.60 -5.58 8.24
C LEU A 310 21.05 -4.85 9.51
N GLU A 311 21.18 -5.53 10.63
CA GLU A 311 21.59 -4.93 11.89
C GLU A 311 23.05 -4.43 11.82
N ASN A 312 23.94 -5.20 11.21
CA ASN A 312 25.39 -4.98 11.29
C ASN A 312 26.00 -4.27 10.07
N SER A 313 25.26 -4.07 8.98
CA SER A 313 25.77 -3.48 7.74
C SER A 313 25.09 -2.15 7.39
N VAL A 314 25.85 -1.06 7.45
CA VAL A 314 25.37 0.27 7.00
C VAL A 314 24.97 0.27 5.54
N ALA A 315 25.62 -0.52 4.69
CA ALA A 315 25.27 -0.63 3.27
C ALA A 315 23.88 -1.26 3.09
N SER A 316 23.60 -2.36 3.82
CA SER A 316 22.29 -3.02 3.82
C SER A 316 21.18 -2.10 4.37
N GLN A 317 21.46 -1.41 5.48
CA GLN A 317 20.55 -0.42 6.04
C GLN A 317 20.24 0.71 5.05
N ARG A 318 21.24 1.17 4.30
CA ARG A 318 21.06 2.21 3.27
C ARG A 318 20.15 1.72 2.14
N VAL A 319 20.35 0.50 1.64
CA VAL A 319 19.49 -0.10 0.63
C VAL A 319 18.03 -0.17 1.10
N LEU A 320 17.81 -0.63 2.34
CA LEU A 320 16.47 -0.61 2.94
C LEU A 320 15.92 0.82 3.02
N ALA A 321 16.69 1.74 3.57
CA ALA A 321 16.26 3.13 3.79
C ALA A 321 15.86 3.84 2.48
N GLU A 322 16.66 3.71 1.41
CA GLU A 322 16.37 4.30 0.09
C GLU A 322 15.05 3.76 -0.51
N ASN A 323 14.84 2.44 -0.43
CA ASN A 323 13.60 1.83 -0.87
C ASN A 323 12.42 2.25 0.03
N TYR A 324 12.64 2.36 1.35
CA TYR A 324 11.60 2.70 2.31
C TYR A 324 11.10 4.14 2.16
N VAL A 325 11.99 5.12 2.07
CA VAL A 325 11.60 6.53 1.84
C VAL A 325 11.11 6.80 0.41
N GLY A 326 11.34 5.89 -0.51
CA GLY A 326 10.93 5.95 -1.91
C GLY A 326 12.05 6.37 -2.85
N LEU A 327 12.22 5.57 -3.90
CA LEU A 327 13.13 5.86 -4.99
C LEU A 327 12.67 7.10 -5.77
N PRO A 328 13.57 7.87 -6.39
CA PRO A 328 13.20 9.01 -7.23
C PRO A 328 12.35 8.59 -8.44
N TYR A 329 11.61 9.56 -8.99
CA TYR A 329 10.79 9.38 -10.20
C TYR A 329 11.66 9.24 -11.44
#